data_4c45d751f538d35994c238901450865a
#
_entry.id   4c45d751f538d35994c238901450865a
#
_cell.length_a   1.000
_cell.length_b   1.000
_cell.length_c   1.000
_cell.angle_alpha   90.00
_cell.angle_beta   90.00
_cell.angle_gamma   90.00
#
_symmetry.space_group_name_H-M   'P 1'
#
loop_
_entity.id
_entity.type
_entity.pdbx_description
1 polymer ?
#
loop_
_entity_poly.entity_id
_entity_poly.type
_entity_poly.pdbx_seq_one_letter_code
_entity_poly.pdbx_strand_id
1 'polypeptide(L)'
;MNITALEACSLLDYPGRLCSVLFCHGCNYDCFYCHNRSLLCEGSDAISHQEIESFLLKRKGFVDAVVISGGEPTLQKDLVSCIGFIKNLGFSVKLDTNGSRPEVMVEVIDSGMLSYVAVDVKAPCSRYGEMAGSSADALAVKQSVALLASYQNRCIDFNYEVRTTLAPSLMIEDILRMVQEHPPVARWYLQEYRKPKQYKDEDEQKINLPCASRTEVDRNLDLLRKYQPNLVIR
;
A
#
# COMPACT_ATOMS: atom_id res chain seq x y z
N MET A 1 14.85 -11.06 1.49
CA MET A 1 13.38 -10.88 1.65
C MET A 1 12.65 -12.17 1.33
N ASN A 2 11.59 -12.46 2.04
CA ASN A 2 10.74 -13.59 1.74
C ASN A 2 9.72 -13.20 0.66
N ILE A 3 10.10 -13.34 -0.63
CA ILE A 3 9.26 -13.08 -1.80
C ILE A 3 8.66 -14.40 -2.24
N THR A 4 7.35 -14.47 -2.39
CA THR A 4 6.62 -15.72 -2.72
C THR A 4 5.84 -15.64 -4.02
N ALA A 5 5.67 -14.45 -4.60
CA ALA A 5 5.03 -14.28 -5.90
C ALA A 5 5.65 -13.11 -6.68
N LEU A 6 5.58 -13.21 -8.01
CA LEU A 6 6.09 -12.22 -8.95
C LEU A 6 5.01 -11.89 -9.99
N GLU A 7 4.77 -10.60 -10.24
CA GLU A 7 4.02 -10.13 -11.40
C GLU A 7 5.00 -9.56 -12.42
N ALA A 8 4.92 -10.08 -13.63
CA ALA A 8 5.89 -9.74 -14.65
C ALA A 8 5.77 -8.31 -15.17
N CYS A 9 4.53 -7.82 -15.24
CA CYS A 9 4.24 -6.55 -15.88
C CYS A 9 2.92 -5.98 -15.36
N SER A 10 2.95 -4.77 -14.84
CA SER A 10 1.77 -4.03 -14.40
C SER A 10 1.84 -2.58 -14.85
N LEU A 11 0.69 -2.07 -15.31
CA LEU A 11 0.45 -0.65 -15.63
C LEU A 11 -0.25 0.08 -14.49
N LEU A 12 -0.67 -0.64 -13.44
CA LEU A 12 -1.52 -0.12 -12.37
C LEU A 12 -0.75 0.18 -11.08
N ASP A 13 0.32 -0.60 -10.83
CA ASP A 13 0.98 -0.59 -9.52
C ASP A 13 2.01 0.54 -9.35
N TYR A 14 2.48 1.14 -10.45
CA TYR A 14 3.36 2.31 -10.38
C TYR A 14 2.78 3.45 -11.24
N PRO A 15 2.45 4.62 -10.67
CA PRO A 15 1.89 5.73 -11.45
C PRO A 15 2.82 6.20 -12.58
N GLY A 16 2.35 6.09 -13.82
CA GLY A 16 3.06 6.55 -15.02
C GLY A 16 4.26 5.71 -15.45
N ARG A 17 4.46 4.51 -14.89
CA ARG A 17 5.55 3.60 -15.27
C ARG A 17 5.06 2.17 -15.43
N LEU A 18 5.63 1.47 -16.38
CA LEU A 18 5.50 0.02 -16.47
C LEU A 18 6.40 -0.61 -15.42
N CYS A 19 5.85 -1.53 -14.62
CA CYS A 19 6.60 -2.13 -13.50
C CYS A 19 6.40 -3.63 -13.40
N SER A 20 7.36 -4.30 -12.77
CA SER A 20 7.18 -5.64 -12.19
C SER A 20 6.81 -5.50 -10.71
N VAL A 21 6.12 -6.50 -10.14
CA VAL A 21 5.78 -6.50 -8.71
C VAL A 21 6.38 -7.72 -8.02
N LEU A 22 7.04 -7.49 -6.89
CA LEU A 22 7.54 -8.51 -5.97
C LEU A 22 6.60 -8.55 -4.76
N PHE A 23 5.99 -9.71 -4.50
CA PHE A 23 5.06 -9.88 -3.39
C PHE A 23 5.74 -10.56 -2.21
N CYS A 24 5.82 -9.85 -1.09
CA CYS A 24 6.34 -10.37 0.17
C CYS A 24 5.32 -11.27 0.87
N HIS A 25 5.83 -12.31 1.51
CA HIS A 25 5.06 -13.17 2.40
C HIS A 25 4.87 -12.54 3.77
N GLY A 26 3.68 -12.76 4.36
CA GLY A 26 3.35 -12.37 5.72
C GLY A 26 2.90 -10.92 5.87
N CYS A 27 2.00 -10.68 6.81
CA CYS A 27 1.49 -9.36 7.18
C CYS A 27 1.19 -9.36 8.68
N ASN A 28 1.34 -8.20 9.31
CA ASN A 28 0.95 -7.97 10.69
C ASN A 28 -0.52 -7.51 10.84
N TYR A 29 -1.22 -7.31 9.71
CA TYR A 29 -2.64 -6.99 9.68
C TYR A 29 -3.45 -8.18 9.17
N ASP A 30 -4.73 -8.23 9.57
CA ASP A 30 -5.67 -9.27 9.19
C ASP A 30 -6.96 -8.64 8.63
N CYS A 31 -6.81 -7.83 7.56
CA CYS A 31 -7.93 -7.19 6.91
C CYS A 31 -8.88 -8.24 6.33
N PHE A 32 -10.16 -8.20 6.69
CA PHE A 32 -11.15 -9.17 6.21
C PHE A 32 -11.36 -9.13 4.69
N TYR A 33 -11.07 -7.99 4.06
CA TYR A 33 -11.18 -7.78 2.61
C TYR A 33 -9.85 -7.88 1.86
N CYS A 34 -8.84 -8.56 2.43
CA CYS A 34 -7.52 -8.66 1.86
C CYS A 34 -7.52 -9.43 0.53
N HIS A 35 -7.03 -8.79 -0.55
CA HIS A 35 -6.87 -9.43 -1.87
C HIS A 35 -5.70 -10.41 -1.93
N ASN A 36 -4.71 -10.20 -1.07
CA ASN A 36 -3.48 -11.00 -1.02
C ASN A 36 -3.53 -12.05 0.09
N ARG A 37 -4.72 -12.56 0.43
CA ARG A 37 -4.92 -13.50 1.53
C ARG A 37 -4.02 -14.75 1.42
N SER A 38 -3.80 -15.24 0.21
CA SER A 38 -2.92 -16.40 -0.04
C SER A 38 -1.47 -16.17 0.37
N LEU A 39 -1.00 -14.91 0.40
CA LEU A 39 0.35 -14.56 0.83
C LEU A 39 0.52 -14.56 2.36
N LEU A 40 -0.58 -14.69 3.11
CA LEU A 40 -0.60 -14.73 4.58
C LEU A 40 -0.60 -16.17 5.10
N CYS A 41 -0.88 -17.16 4.24
CA CYS A 41 -0.95 -18.56 4.61
C CYS A 41 0.46 -19.17 4.71
N GLU A 42 0.68 -20.04 5.70
CA GLU A 42 1.91 -20.81 5.81
C GLU A 42 2.07 -21.76 4.60
N GLY A 43 3.32 -22.01 4.19
CA GLY A 43 3.63 -22.99 3.14
C GLY A 43 3.93 -22.43 1.75
N SER A 44 4.03 -21.12 1.57
CA SER A 44 4.55 -20.56 0.33
C SER A 44 6.09 -20.61 0.35
N ASP A 45 6.69 -21.36 -0.57
CA ASP A 45 8.15 -21.38 -0.74
C ASP A 45 8.67 -20.01 -1.19
N ALA A 46 9.71 -19.54 -0.53
CA ALA A 46 10.38 -18.30 -0.91
C ALA A 46 11.10 -18.49 -2.25
N ILE A 47 10.90 -17.54 -3.15
CA ILE A 47 11.65 -17.45 -4.40
C ILE A 47 13.10 -17.07 -4.07
N SER A 48 14.06 -17.80 -4.58
CA SER A 48 15.47 -17.56 -4.30
C SER A 48 15.95 -16.22 -4.86
N HIS A 49 16.99 -15.66 -4.25
CA HIS A 49 17.58 -14.40 -4.72
C HIS A 49 18.04 -14.50 -6.19
N GLN A 50 18.61 -15.64 -6.60
CA GLN A 50 19.04 -15.87 -7.97
C GLN A 50 17.88 -15.90 -8.97
N GLU A 51 16.74 -16.48 -8.58
CA GLU A 51 15.54 -16.47 -9.42
C GLU A 51 14.96 -15.07 -9.57
N ILE A 52 14.94 -14.26 -8.46
CA ILE A 52 14.51 -12.86 -8.51
C ILE A 52 15.44 -12.05 -9.41
N GLU A 53 16.76 -12.21 -9.27
CA GLU A 53 17.74 -11.54 -10.13
C GLU A 53 17.53 -11.90 -11.60
N SER A 54 17.45 -13.18 -11.91
CA SER A 54 17.22 -13.67 -13.27
C SER A 54 15.89 -13.15 -13.84
N PHE A 55 14.85 -13.09 -13.02
CA PHE A 55 13.55 -12.56 -13.41
C PHE A 55 13.67 -11.07 -13.77
N LEU A 56 14.30 -10.26 -12.91
CA LEU A 56 14.45 -8.82 -13.13
C LEU A 56 15.36 -8.51 -14.33
N LEU A 57 16.45 -9.23 -14.49
CA LEU A 57 17.36 -9.06 -15.65
C LEU A 57 16.63 -9.30 -16.97
N LYS A 58 15.74 -10.29 -17.04
CA LYS A 58 14.91 -10.55 -18.22
C LYS A 58 13.88 -9.44 -18.51
N ARG A 59 13.60 -8.57 -17.53
CA ARG A 59 12.65 -7.43 -17.66
C ARG A 59 13.36 -6.12 -17.97
N LYS A 60 14.68 -6.08 -17.89
CA LYS A 60 15.46 -4.87 -18.18
C LYS A 60 15.22 -4.39 -19.62
N GLY A 61 14.83 -3.12 -19.75
CA GLY A 61 14.45 -2.52 -21.03
C GLY A 61 12.95 -2.72 -21.42
N PHE A 62 12.19 -3.55 -20.68
CA PHE A 62 10.75 -3.68 -20.86
C PHE A 62 9.95 -2.99 -19.75
N VAL A 63 10.45 -3.01 -18.52
CA VAL A 63 9.84 -2.29 -17.39
C VAL A 63 10.83 -1.28 -16.82
N ASP A 64 10.30 -0.16 -16.32
CA ASP A 64 11.09 0.95 -15.78
C ASP A 64 11.26 0.86 -14.27
N ALA A 65 10.40 0.09 -13.62
CA ALA A 65 10.29 0.08 -12.17
C ALA A 65 9.98 -1.31 -11.60
N VAL A 66 10.26 -1.44 -10.32
CA VAL A 66 9.86 -2.58 -9.50
C VAL A 66 9.08 -2.07 -8.29
N VAL A 67 7.93 -2.69 -8.03
CA VAL A 67 7.12 -2.44 -6.84
C VAL A 67 7.36 -3.57 -5.85
N ILE A 68 7.66 -3.23 -4.61
CA ILE A 68 7.72 -4.17 -3.50
C ILE A 68 6.39 -4.04 -2.75
N SER A 69 5.60 -5.11 -2.72
CA SER A 69 4.24 -5.16 -2.20
C SER A 69 3.97 -6.52 -1.54
N GLY A 70 2.72 -6.96 -1.43
CA GLY A 70 2.33 -8.30 -0.99
C GLY A 70 1.60 -8.34 0.33
N GLY A 71 2.17 -8.96 1.36
CA GLY A 71 1.74 -8.85 2.74
C GLY A 71 2.13 -7.48 3.30
N GLU A 72 3.15 -7.44 4.16
CA GLU A 72 3.72 -6.16 4.61
C GLU A 72 5.26 -6.16 4.45
N PRO A 73 5.78 -5.43 3.47
CA PRO A 73 7.22 -5.39 3.20
C PRO A 73 8.07 -4.84 4.35
N THR A 74 7.54 -3.93 5.16
CA THR A 74 8.29 -3.34 6.29
C THR A 74 8.57 -4.33 7.43
N LEU A 75 7.98 -5.53 7.40
CA LEU A 75 8.33 -6.62 8.30
C LEU A 75 9.62 -7.35 7.90
N GLN A 76 10.08 -7.18 6.67
CA GLN A 76 11.26 -7.85 6.14
C GLN A 76 12.54 -7.13 6.60
N LYS A 77 13.37 -7.81 7.38
CA LYS A 77 14.60 -7.25 7.98
C LYS A 77 15.62 -6.74 6.95
N ASP A 78 15.59 -7.28 5.74
CA ASP A 78 16.49 -6.98 4.63
C ASP A 78 15.85 -6.10 3.54
N LEU A 79 14.77 -5.37 3.88
CA LEU A 79 14.04 -4.51 2.95
C LEU A 79 14.96 -3.46 2.29
N VAL A 80 15.74 -2.73 3.08
CA VAL A 80 16.67 -1.70 2.57
C VAL A 80 17.71 -2.30 1.62
N SER A 81 18.25 -3.46 1.96
CA SER A 81 19.22 -4.18 1.11
C SER A 81 18.58 -4.63 -0.21
N CYS A 82 17.34 -5.10 -0.17
CA CYS A 82 16.60 -5.50 -1.37
C CYS A 82 16.30 -4.30 -2.27
N ILE A 83 15.90 -3.16 -1.71
CA ILE A 83 15.72 -1.91 -2.46
C ILE A 83 17.02 -1.52 -3.16
N GLY A 84 18.15 -1.55 -2.44
CA GLY A 84 19.48 -1.27 -3.00
C GLY A 84 19.86 -2.21 -4.13
N PHE A 85 19.60 -3.50 -3.98
CA PHE A 85 19.82 -4.50 -5.02
C PHE A 85 19.01 -4.18 -6.30
N ILE A 86 17.71 -3.90 -6.18
CA ILE A 86 16.85 -3.57 -7.33
C ILE A 86 17.32 -2.26 -7.99
N LYS A 87 17.69 -1.26 -7.19
CA LYS A 87 18.21 0.01 -7.68
C LYS A 87 19.52 -0.17 -8.47
N ASN A 88 20.43 -1.03 -7.99
CA ASN A 88 21.70 -1.35 -8.67
C ASN A 88 21.50 -2.08 -10.00
N LEU A 89 20.38 -2.81 -10.17
CA LEU A 89 19.99 -3.37 -11.46
C LEU A 89 19.46 -2.30 -12.44
N GLY A 90 19.24 -1.05 -11.97
CA GLY A 90 18.86 0.10 -12.80
C GLY A 90 17.36 0.40 -12.80
N PHE A 91 16.56 -0.21 -11.92
CA PHE A 91 15.12 0.05 -11.82
C PHE A 91 14.81 1.18 -10.82
N SER A 92 13.74 1.92 -11.07
CA SER A 92 13.10 2.72 -10.04
C SER A 92 12.37 1.81 -9.06
N VAL A 93 12.37 2.14 -7.76
CA VAL A 93 11.74 1.31 -6.73
C VAL A 93 10.56 2.03 -6.09
N LYS A 94 9.41 1.35 -6.02
CA LYS A 94 8.24 1.77 -5.25
C LYS A 94 8.00 0.78 -4.12
N LEU A 95 7.61 1.30 -2.97
CA LEU A 95 7.17 0.53 -1.81
C LEU A 95 5.67 0.72 -1.60
N ASP A 96 4.93 -0.39 -1.51
CA ASP A 96 3.55 -0.43 -1.02
C ASP A 96 3.56 -0.94 0.40
N THR A 97 2.95 -0.21 1.34
CA THR A 97 2.96 -0.57 2.77
C THR A 97 1.64 -0.22 3.44
N ASN A 98 1.32 -0.95 4.49
CA ASN A 98 0.21 -0.63 5.39
C ASN A 98 0.55 0.50 6.39
N GLY A 99 1.77 1.00 6.37
CA GLY A 99 2.22 2.12 7.21
C GLY A 99 2.38 1.82 8.69
N SER A 100 2.35 0.55 9.10
CA SER A 100 2.40 0.15 10.53
C SER A 100 3.77 0.30 11.19
N ARG A 101 4.83 0.57 10.41
CA ARG A 101 6.22 0.62 10.88
C ARG A 101 6.88 1.95 10.50
N PRO A 102 6.50 3.08 11.14
CA PRO A 102 7.05 4.39 10.81
C PRO A 102 8.56 4.47 10.98
N GLU A 103 9.15 3.72 11.93
CA GLU A 103 10.59 3.64 12.14
C GLU A 103 11.32 3.02 10.92
N VAL A 104 10.77 1.96 10.32
CA VAL A 104 11.31 1.35 9.11
C VAL A 104 11.13 2.27 7.90
N MET A 105 10.02 3.01 7.85
CA MET A 105 9.78 4.01 6.82
C MET A 105 10.85 5.10 6.82
N VAL A 106 11.30 5.55 8.00
CA VAL A 106 12.43 6.50 8.12
C VAL A 106 13.68 5.91 7.48
N GLU A 107 14.08 4.69 7.87
CA GLU A 107 15.28 4.02 7.35
C GLU A 107 15.24 3.89 5.82
N VAL A 108 14.10 3.46 5.29
CA VAL A 108 13.92 3.24 3.86
C VAL A 108 13.98 4.56 3.07
N ILE A 109 13.35 5.62 3.56
CA ILE A 109 13.35 6.94 2.91
C ILE A 109 14.72 7.58 3.01
N ASP A 110 15.37 7.55 4.17
CA ASP A 110 16.70 8.12 4.40
C ASP A 110 17.79 7.42 3.58
N SER A 111 17.55 6.17 3.12
CA SER A 111 18.44 5.49 2.19
C SER A 111 18.58 6.22 0.83
N GLY A 112 17.62 7.07 0.47
CA GLY A 112 17.59 7.80 -0.80
C GLY A 112 17.39 6.92 -2.04
N MET A 113 17.09 5.63 -1.85
CA MET A 113 16.97 4.66 -2.94
C MET A 113 15.55 4.48 -3.47
N LEU A 114 14.53 4.85 -2.68
CA LEU A 114 13.14 4.83 -3.12
C LEU A 114 12.80 6.04 -3.98
N SER A 115 11.99 5.78 -5.01
CA SER A 115 11.41 6.83 -5.86
C SER A 115 9.93 7.11 -5.53
N TYR A 116 9.26 6.14 -4.92
CA TYR A 116 7.83 6.24 -4.64
C TYR A 116 7.40 5.41 -3.43
N VAL A 117 6.45 5.91 -2.65
CA VAL A 117 5.78 5.15 -1.57
C VAL A 117 4.27 5.27 -1.71
N ALA A 118 3.56 4.16 -1.53
CA ALA A 118 2.12 4.15 -1.32
C ALA A 118 1.80 3.62 0.07
N VAL A 119 1.05 4.39 0.86
CA VAL A 119 0.57 3.97 2.19
C VAL A 119 -0.92 3.73 2.14
N ASP A 120 -1.34 2.58 2.64
CA ASP A 120 -2.76 2.23 2.75
C ASP A 120 -3.32 2.70 4.10
N VAL A 121 -4.20 3.70 4.09
CA VAL A 121 -5.05 4.06 5.23
C VAL A 121 -6.37 3.33 5.09
N LYS A 122 -6.68 2.46 6.05
CA LYS A 122 -7.73 1.44 5.87
C LYS A 122 -9.07 1.81 6.52
N ALA A 123 -9.06 2.72 7.49
CA ALA A 123 -10.24 3.16 8.23
C ALA A 123 -9.94 4.43 9.04
N PRO A 124 -10.95 5.12 9.59
CA PRO A 124 -10.73 6.10 10.65
C PRO A 124 -10.12 5.42 11.88
N CYS A 125 -9.35 6.16 12.68
CA CYS A 125 -8.61 5.60 13.82
C CYS A 125 -9.51 4.78 14.76
N SER A 126 -10.74 5.22 14.99
CA SER A 126 -11.70 4.56 15.89
C SER A 126 -12.19 3.19 15.39
N ARG A 127 -12.06 2.90 14.09
CA ARG A 127 -12.52 1.65 13.46
C ARG A 127 -11.38 0.80 12.90
N TYR A 128 -10.13 1.20 13.15
CA TYR A 128 -8.98 0.58 12.50
C TYR A 128 -8.85 -0.91 12.83
N GLY A 129 -9.06 -1.28 14.12
CA GLY A 129 -9.05 -2.67 14.56
C GLY A 129 -10.17 -3.53 13.95
N GLU A 130 -11.35 -2.94 13.70
CA GLU A 130 -12.45 -3.62 13.01
C GLU A 130 -12.11 -3.95 11.55
N MET A 131 -11.44 -3.01 10.85
CA MET A 131 -11.20 -3.11 9.43
C MET A 131 -9.91 -3.85 9.06
N ALA A 132 -8.88 -3.71 9.88
CA ALA A 132 -7.53 -4.20 9.59
C ALA A 132 -7.04 -5.29 10.56
N GLY A 133 -7.88 -5.71 11.50
CA GLY A 133 -7.56 -6.70 12.55
C GLY A 133 -7.16 -6.04 13.86
N SER A 134 -7.35 -6.76 14.98
CA SER A 134 -7.19 -6.25 16.34
C SER A 134 -5.75 -5.77 16.67
N SER A 135 -4.76 -6.25 15.93
CA SER A 135 -3.35 -5.84 16.07
C SER A 135 -3.01 -4.56 15.29
N ALA A 136 -3.95 -4.01 14.51
CA ALA A 136 -3.69 -2.86 13.66
C ALA A 136 -3.60 -1.56 14.47
N ASP A 137 -2.50 -0.83 14.29
CA ASP A 137 -2.20 0.42 14.97
C ASP A 137 -2.45 1.63 14.06
N ALA A 138 -3.56 2.30 14.26
CA ALA A 138 -3.92 3.51 13.51
C ALA A 138 -2.96 4.68 13.76
N LEU A 139 -2.37 4.77 14.97
CA LEU A 139 -1.47 5.87 15.31
C LEU A 139 -0.13 5.72 14.57
N ALA A 140 0.39 4.51 14.46
CA ALA A 140 1.58 4.23 13.66
C ALA A 140 1.37 4.59 12.19
N VAL A 141 0.21 4.25 11.60
CA VAL A 141 -0.14 4.62 10.23
C VAL A 141 -0.22 6.15 10.07
N LYS A 142 -0.85 6.83 11.02
CA LYS A 142 -0.92 8.30 11.02
C LYS A 142 0.47 8.94 11.07
N GLN A 143 1.38 8.38 11.87
CA GLN A 143 2.78 8.82 11.93
C GLN A 143 3.49 8.62 10.60
N SER A 144 3.31 7.47 9.94
CA SER A 144 3.88 7.18 8.61
C SER A 144 3.38 8.16 7.55
N VAL A 145 2.09 8.50 7.53
CA VAL A 145 1.52 9.49 6.61
C VAL A 145 2.10 10.90 6.89
N ALA A 146 2.19 11.31 8.17
CA ALA A 146 2.76 12.61 8.54
C ALA A 146 4.24 12.71 8.18
N LEU A 147 5.00 11.62 8.35
CA LEU A 147 6.39 11.51 7.93
C LEU A 147 6.53 11.77 6.43
N LEU A 148 5.77 11.07 5.59
CA LEU A 148 5.81 11.23 4.13
C LEU A 148 5.45 12.66 3.70
N ALA A 149 4.44 13.27 4.31
CA ALA A 149 4.06 14.66 4.05
C ALA A 149 5.20 15.63 4.36
N SER A 150 6.00 15.36 5.40
CA SER A 150 7.16 16.19 5.76
C SER A 150 8.35 16.00 4.80
N TYR A 151 8.55 14.78 4.28
CA TYR A 151 9.66 14.44 3.40
C TYR A 151 9.50 15.00 2.00
N GLN A 152 8.30 15.01 1.45
CA GLN A 152 8.05 15.53 0.10
C GLN A 152 8.51 16.97 -0.07
N ASN A 153 8.43 17.78 0.97
CA ASN A 153 8.89 19.15 0.94
C ASN A 153 10.43 19.29 0.92
N ARG A 154 11.16 18.18 1.10
CA ARG A 154 12.63 18.17 1.18
C ARG A 154 13.30 17.53 -0.04
N CYS A 155 12.59 16.69 -0.80
CA CYS A 155 13.17 15.86 -1.85
C CYS A 155 12.33 15.95 -3.14
N ILE A 156 12.90 16.55 -4.21
CA ILE A 156 12.17 16.81 -5.47
C ILE A 156 11.84 15.52 -6.23
N ASP A 157 12.69 14.48 -6.12
CA ASP A 157 12.54 13.23 -6.87
C ASP A 157 11.77 12.13 -6.13
N PHE A 158 11.32 12.41 -4.89
CA PHE A 158 10.53 11.49 -4.10
C PHE A 158 9.04 11.82 -4.20
N ASN A 159 8.23 10.82 -4.52
CA ASN A 159 6.78 10.94 -4.57
C ASN A 159 6.11 9.94 -3.63
N TYR A 160 4.91 10.27 -3.19
CA TYR A 160 4.09 9.35 -2.41
C TYR A 160 2.60 9.55 -2.67
N GLU A 161 1.84 8.53 -2.32
CA GLU A 161 0.38 8.56 -2.30
C GLU A 161 -0.16 7.89 -1.04
N VAL A 162 -1.34 8.31 -0.62
CA VAL A 162 -2.18 7.60 0.34
C VAL A 162 -3.29 6.91 -0.44
N ARG A 163 -3.59 5.67 -0.09
CA ARG A 163 -4.67 4.89 -0.71
C ARG A 163 -5.66 4.45 0.35
N THR A 164 -6.93 4.44 -0.01
CA THR A 164 -8.00 3.85 0.78
C THR A 164 -8.91 3.05 -0.14
N THR A 165 -9.05 1.77 0.12
CA THR A 165 -10.10 0.96 -0.50
C THR A 165 -11.43 1.29 0.16
N LEU A 166 -12.47 1.59 -0.63
CA LEU A 166 -13.85 1.75 -0.16
C LEU A 166 -14.40 0.39 0.26
N ALA A 167 -13.79 -0.20 1.29
CA ALA A 167 -14.08 -1.54 1.75
C ALA A 167 -15.49 -1.63 2.35
N PRO A 168 -16.10 -2.83 2.39
CA PRO A 168 -17.40 -3.04 3.02
C PRO A 168 -17.44 -2.46 4.43
N SER A 169 -18.57 -1.89 4.81
CA SER A 169 -18.86 -1.13 6.04
C SER A 169 -18.24 0.27 6.14
N LEU A 170 -17.31 0.69 5.26
CA LEU A 170 -16.87 2.09 5.22
C LEU A 170 -17.89 2.97 4.52
N MET A 171 -18.48 3.89 5.27
CA MET A 171 -19.47 4.85 4.77
C MET A 171 -18.82 6.22 4.54
N ILE A 172 -19.56 7.14 3.95
CA ILE A 172 -19.03 8.48 3.62
C ILE A 172 -18.56 9.26 4.86
N GLU A 173 -19.23 9.05 6.00
CA GLU A 173 -18.84 9.65 7.28
C GLU A 173 -17.49 9.15 7.78
N ASP A 174 -17.17 7.88 7.53
CA ASP A 174 -15.85 7.30 7.85
C ASP A 174 -14.78 7.91 6.98
N ILE A 175 -15.05 8.06 5.67
CA ILE A 175 -14.11 8.69 4.73
C ILE A 175 -13.85 10.14 5.13
N LEU A 176 -14.91 10.88 5.49
CA LEU A 176 -14.77 12.27 5.96
C LEU A 176 -13.90 12.34 7.22
N ARG A 177 -14.11 11.43 8.17
CA ARG A 177 -13.29 11.34 9.38
C ARG A 177 -11.83 11.02 9.07
N MET A 178 -11.59 10.06 8.18
CA MET A 178 -10.23 9.70 7.74
C MET A 178 -9.48 10.90 7.17
N VAL A 179 -10.08 11.64 6.24
CA VAL A 179 -9.42 12.81 5.64
C VAL A 179 -9.18 13.96 6.61
N GLN A 180 -9.96 14.05 7.70
CA GLN A 180 -9.78 15.02 8.79
C GLN A 180 -8.66 14.61 9.76
N GLU A 181 -8.46 13.31 9.98
CA GLU A 181 -7.48 12.76 10.92
C GLU A 181 -6.03 12.87 10.43
N HIS A 182 -5.82 13.14 9.14
CA HIS A 182 -4.49 13.18 8.51
C HIS A 182 -4.15 14.57 7.97
N PRO A 183 -2.85 14.94 7.92
CA PRO A 183 -2.44 16.18 7.26
C PRO A 183 -2.76 16.13 5.76
N PRO A 184 -2.88 17.29 5.07
CA PRO A 184 -2.96 17.31 3.62
C PRO A 184 -1.78 16.56 2.99
N VAL A 185 -2.09 15.65 2.05
CA VAL A 185 -1.09 14.80 1.39
C VAL A 185 -0.99 15.12 -0.10
N ALA A 186 0.13 14.69 -0.71
CA ALA A 186 0.38 14.91 -2.12
C ALA A 186 -0.74 14.39 -3.02
N ARG A 187 -1.20 13.19 -2.73
CA ARG A 187 -2.32 12.52 -3.42
C ARG A 187 -2.99 11.55 -2.48
N TRP A 188 -4.32 11.56 -2.45
CA TRP A 188 -5.13 10.55 -1.78
C TRP A 188 -6.04 9.87 -2.79
N TYR A 189 -5.85 8.57 -2.98
CA TYR A 189 -6.69 7.77 -3.87
C TYR A 189 -7.74 6.99 -3.08
N LEU A 190 -9.01 7.21 -3.39
CA LEU A 190 -10.08 6.30 -3.00
C LEU A 190 -10.26 5.26 -4.10
N GLN A 191 -10.12 3.99 -3.74
CA GLN A 191 -10.19 2.86 -4.66
C GLN A 191 -11.50 2.11 -4.47
N GLU A 192 -12.21 1.85 -5.57
CA GLU A 192 -13.44 1.05 -5.51
C GLU A 192 -13.12 -0.37 -5.01
N TYR A 193 -13.98 -0.85 -4.12
CA TYR A 193 -13.86 -2.21 -3.60
C TYR A 193 -14.12 -3.24 -4.68
N ARG A 194 -13.28 -4.25 -4.69
CA ARG A 194 -13.52 -5.49 -5.42
C ARG A 194 -13.51 -6.65 -4.44
N LYS A 195 -14.49 -7.54 -4.52
CA LYS A 195 -14.54 -8.70 -3.64
C LYS A 195 -13.31 -9.58 -3.86
N PRO A 196 -12.55 -9.95 -2.81
CA PRO A 196 -11.41 -10.85 -2.94
C PRO A 196 -11.87 -12.25 -3.37
N LYS A 197 -10.99 -12.96 -4.09
CA LYS A 197 -11.26 -14.35 -4.51
C LYS A 197 -11.21 -15.34 -3.34
N GLN A 198 -10.40 -15.02 -2.32
CA GLN A 198 -10.21 -15.83 -1.11
C GLN A 198 -10.41 -14.96 0.12
N TYR A 199 -11.16 -15.45 1.07
CA TYR A 199 -11.45 -14.82 2.37
C TYR A 199 -11.76 -15.92 3.39
N LYS A 200 -11.78 -15.57 4.68
CA LYS A 200 -12.15 -16.50 5.75
C LYS A 200 -13.66 -16.70 5.76
N ASP A 201 -14.13 -17.91 6.07
CA ASP A 201 -15.57 -18.20 6.15
C ASP A 201 -16.29 -17.29 7.15
N GLU A 202 -15.61 -16.93 8.24
CA GLU A 202 -16.12 -16.01 9.27
C GLU A 202 -16.33 -14.57 8.77
N ASP A 203 -15.65 -14.20 7.68
CA ASP A 203 -15.72 -12.86 7.08
C ASP A 203 -16.77 -12.76 5.97
N GLU A 204 -17.45 -13.86 5.60
CA GLU A 204 -18.40 -13.87 4.48
C GLU A 204 -19.52 -12.85 4.61
N GLN A 205 -20.02 -12.62 5.82
CA GLN A 205 -21.02 -11.58 6.06
C GLN A 205 -20.45 -10.19 5.90
N LYS A 206 -19.23 -9.96 6.41
CA LYS A 206 -18.57 -8.64 6.38
C LYS A 206 -18.23 -8.19 4.97
N ILE A 207 -17.70 -9.09 4.13
CA ILE A 207 -17.28 -8.75 2.74
C ILE A 207 -18.46 -8.42 1.81
N ASN A 208 -19.69 -8.70 2.22
CA ASN A 208 -20.92 -8.40 1.48
C ASN A 208 -21.66 -7.19 2.05
N LEU A 209 -21.17 -6.54 3.10
CA LEU A 209 -21.77 -5.32 3.62
C LEU A 209 -21.69 -4.18 2.59
N PRO A 210 -22.63 -3.24 2.62
CA PRO A 210 -22.54 -2.04 1.78
C PRO A 210 -21.32 -1.19 2.16
N CYS A 211 -20.84 -0.41 1.22
CA CYS A 211 -19.81 0.60 1.42
C CYS A 211 -20.19 1.88 0.69
N ALA A 212 -19.48 2.97 0.96
CA ALA A 212 -19.65 4.21 0.22
C ALA A 212 -19.47 3.96 -1.28
N SER A 213 -20.49 4.27 -2.05
CA SER A 213 -20.46 4.15 -3.50
C SER A 213 -19.68 5.32 -4.12
N ARG A 214 -19.18 5.11 -5.34
CA ARG A 214 -18.56 6.18 -6.13
C ARG A 214 -19.46 7.41 -6.21
N THR A 215 -20.74 7.23 -6.47
CA THR A 215 -21.72 8.33 -6.56
C THR A 215 -21.84 9.12 -5.26
N GLU A 216 -21.81 8.45 -4.10
CA GLU A 216 -21.84 9.14 -2.80
C GLU A 216 -20.56 9.92 -2.55
N VAL A 217 -19.41 9.35 -2.90
CA VAL A 217 -18.13 10.05 -2.79
C VAL A 217 -18.10 11.26 -3.72
N ASP A 218 -18.54 11.11 -4.98
CA ASP A 218 -18.59 12.21 -5.95
C ASP A 218 -19.47 13.38 -5.45
N ARG A 219 -20.63 13.09 -4.83
CA ARG A 219 -21.52 14.12 -4.22
C ARG A 219 -20.85 14.86 -3.05
N ASN A 220 -19.91 14.23 -2.36
CA ASN A 220 -19.22 14.79 -1.20
C ASN A 220 -17.80 15.27 -1.53
N LEU A 221 -17.39 15.21 -2.78
CA LEU A 221 -16.00 15.43 -3.20
C LEU A 221 -15.47 16.81 -2.80
N ASP A 222 -16.30 17.86 -2.95
CA ASP A 222 -15.92 19.22 -2.56
C ASP A 222 -15.71 19.35 -1.04
N LEU A 223 -16.50 18.63 -0.23
CA LEU A 223 -16.33 18.59 1.21
C LEU A 223 -15.04 17.85 1.60
N LEU A 224 -14.77 16.71 0.99
CA LEU A 224 -13.57 15.92 1.24
C LEU A 224 -12.31 16.70 0.84
N ARG A 225 -12.35 17.41 -0.29
CA ARG A 225 -11.24 18.23 -0.81
C ARG A 225 -10.92 19.46 0.03
N LYS A 226 -11.80 19.90 0.92
CA LYS A 226 -11.45 20.92 1.92
C LYS A 226 -10.32 20.48 2.84
N TYR A 227 -10.23 19.16 3.11
CA TYR A 227 -9.20 18.56 3.96
C TYR A 227 -8.07 17.93 3.15
N GLN A 228 -8.39 17.31 2.02
CA GLN A 228 -7.44 16.65 1.12
C GLN A 228 -7.61 17.19 -0.31
N PRO A 229 -6.99 18.32 -0.66
CA PRO A 229 -7.21 19.00 -1.95
C PRO A 229 -6.97 18.12 -3.18
N ASN A 230 -6.05 17.17 -3.09
CA ASN A 230 -5.64 16.28 -4.17
C ASN A 230 -6.29 14.88 -4.07
N LEU A 231 -7.48 14.78 -3.45
CA LEU A 231 -8.23 13.52 -3.37
C LEU A 231 -8.88 13.20 -4.71
N VAL A 232 -8.70 11.95 -5.14
CA VAL A 232 -9.17 11.41 -6.42
C VAL A 232 -9.78 10.01 -6.19
N ILE A 233 -10.83 9.69 -6.95
CA ILE A 233 -11.43 8.34 -7.00
C ILE A 233 -10.90 7.61 -8.23
N ARG A 234 -10.48 6.35 -8.06
CA ARG A 234 -10.04 5.50 -9.17
C ARG A 234 -10.57 4.06 -9.05
#